data_4383a68d6ae50f725f68eb747aeb5988
#
_entry.id   4383a68d6ae50f725f68eb747aeb5988
#
_cell.length_a   1.000
_cell.length_b   1.000
_cell.length_c   1.000
_cell.angle_alpha   90.00
_cell.angle_beta   90.00
_cell.angle_gamma   90.00
#
_symmetry.space_group_name_H-M   'P 1'
#
loop_
_entity.id
_entity.type
_entity.pdbx_description
1 polymer ?
#
loop_
_entity_poly.entity_id
_entity_poly.type
_entity_poly.pdbx_seq_one_letter_code
_entity_poly.pdbx_strand_id
1 'polypeptide(L)'
;MTRTGERAVKSRLRTPTWIARIEAPDGAVLGAGVLLAPDRVLTAGHVVTPGTRYAVRLVGVPGQGAVTATVRPDEHVPEREDAFGDRSGDLALLRLAEPLPAEHTTRLYRLASPHGPVSMYGFPAGDDGGRWHGATLVAARGRDSRVQLRPLTPGELAAPGFSGGGVVDHATDQVIGIVLSVDEGQVSAFSQMSPTETILSHLPQAAAWTDGASAVDPRLRGRAANGAGRLDVPFATELAGWFRGEGWPVLVTVVPARGDRAFTLERAVTLADRELRTQRNTSAFSHDPPETVPPAGAHDLALDVAQLTAGQVMDRIAERLGIRDDPRPERLATLRVPLAAVLVGVEQSAEPDALLALLDRLARHGARLLLVHRRQGGRAAQAAESLVHRPLRERWSRLGARLDRIIDELGPALDARRDRVTAGPGAEPLLDQAEVAVGRSLMLRAWIAHSSEQDREPRRADLLFTFEDAAERRGQRLEAALDLLDARLRRWAELRGRVTAQWPLCRRRAEEQGDRVLEAYRLYEAALILLRQTPCDIERAEAAADRFIAFCAEAAGPGEPAGEKAGAEPGDHARAPDHPPPPRRSATDPREERGS
;
A
#
# COMPACT_ATOMS: atom_id res chain seq x y z
N MET A 1 17.05 -2.28 -9.75
CA MET A 1 16.85 -1.17 -8.78
C MET A 1 17.10 0.14 -9.49
N THR A 2 16.11 0.99 -9.63
CA THR A 2 16.23 2.28 -10.32
C THR A 2 16.93 3.31 -9.42
N ARG A 3 17.65 4.28 -10.01
CA ARG A 3 18.35 5.40 -9.30
C ARG A 3 17.48 6.11 -8.25
N THR A 4 16.17 6.09 -8.41
CA THR A 4 15.18 6.64 -7.46
C THR A 4 15.12 5.79 -6.17
N GLY A 5 15.20 4.47 -6.27
CA GLY A 5 15.20 3.57 -5.10
C GLY A 5 16.47 3.70 -4.25
N GLU A 6 17.64 3.91 -4.85
CA GLU A 6 18.90 4.12 -4.12
C GLU A 6 18.94 5.46 -3.39
N ARG A 7 18.35 6.52 -3.94
CA ARG A 7 18.25 7.83 -3.29
C ARG A 7 17.31 7.77 -2.08
N ALA A 8 16.17 7.07 -2.20
CA ALA A 8 15.22 6.87 -1.11
C ALA A 8 15.81 6.04 0.04
N VAL A 9 16.60 5.00 -0.26
CA VAL A 9 17.28 4.20 0.76
C VAL A 9 18.38 4.99 1.48
N LYS A 10 19.16 5.81 0.76
CA LYS A 10 20.21 6.65 1.38
C LYS A 10 19.64 7.81 2.21
N SER A 11 18.48 8.35 1.85
CA SER A 11 17.77 9.37 2.63
C SER A 11 17.32 8.83 4.00
N ARG A 12 16.93 7.57 4.09
CA ARG A 12 16.45 6.91 5.32
C ARG A 12 17.54 6.55 6.33
N LEU A 13 18.81 6.66 5.97
CA LEU A 13 19.94 6.38 6.87
C LEU A 13 20.31 7.61 7.76
N ARG A 14 19.74 8.77 7.49
CA ARG A 14 19.98 9.98 8.30
C ARG A 14 18.72 10.34 9.06
N THR A 15 18.86 10.64 10.36
CA THR A 15 17.78 11.21 11.16
C THR A 15 17.41 12.58 10.60
N PRO A 16 16.15 12.84 10.18
CA PRO A 16 15.74 14.14 9.68
C PRO A 16 15.92 15.24 10.72
N THR A 17 16.30 16.41 10.25
CA THR A 17 16.61 17.56 11.11
C THR A 17 15.40 18.20 11.78
N TRP A 18 14.19 17.91 11.30
CA TRP A 18 12.92 18.43 11.83
C TRP A 18 12.36 17.62 13.02
N ILE A 19 12.99 16.50 13.38
CA ILE A 19 12.52 15.68 14.51
C ILE A 19 12.90 16.36 15.81
N ALA A 20 11.88 16.71 16.59
CA ALA A 20 12.03 17.32 17.89
C ALA A 20 11.79 16.30 19.01
N ARG A 21 12.66 16.26 20.00
CA ARG A 21 12.48 15.58 21.28
C ARG A 21 11.96 16.60 22.30
N ILE A 22 10.86 16.27 22.97
CA ILE A 22 10.22 17.14 23.97
C ILE A 22 10.52 16.59 25.35
N GLU A 23 11.12 17.42 26.18
CA GLU A 23 11.58 17.08 27.53
C GLU A 23 10.85 17.93 28.58
N ALA A 24 10.51 17.32 29.70
CA ALA A 24 10.03 18.00 30.89
C ALA A 24 11.15 18.84 31.54
N PRO A 25 10.82 19.77 32.49
CA PRO A 25 11.83 20.57 33.17
C PRO A 25 12.88 19.77 33.95
N ASP A 26 12.56 18.55 34.35
CA ASP A 26 13.46 17.61 35.02
C ASP A 26 14.33 16.77 34.05
N GLY A 27 14.17 16.98 32.74
CA GLY A 27 14.90 16.27 31.69
C GLY A 27 14.25 14.97 31.23
N ALA A 28 13.11 14.56 31.80
CA ALA A 28 12.39 13.37 31.35
C ALA A 28 11.85 13.58 29.91
N VAL A 29 12.05 12.60 29.04
CA VAL A 29 11.51 12.62 27.68
C VAL A 29 10.02 12.32 27.73
N LEU A 30 9.20 13.26 27.24
CA LEU A 30 7.74 13.18 27.23
C LEU A 30 7.21 12.63 25.89
N GLY A 31 7.88 12.93 24.79
CA GLY A 31 7.45 12.51 23.46
C GLY A 31 8.26 13.17 22.34
N ALA A 32 7.72 13.06 21.15
CA ALA A 32 8.29 13.61 19.94
C ALA A 32 7.50 14.81 19.43
N GLY A 33 8.05 15.50 18.43
CA GLY A 33 7.40 16.60 17.73
C GLY A 33 7.96 16.81 16.33
N VAL A 34 7.27 17.64 15.56
CA VAL A 34 7.62 18.02 14.19
C VAL A 34 7.86 19.52 14.13
N LEU A 35 9.08 19.95 13.78
CA LEU A 35 9.42 21.36 13.59
C LEU A 35 8.82 21.85 12.26
N LEU A 36 7.71 22.59 12.31
CA LEU A 36 6.99 23.11 11.15
C LEU A 36 7.49 24.50 10.71
N ALA A 37 7.95 25.31 11.65
CA ALA A 37 8.52 26.62 11.42
C ALA A 37 9.66 26.86 12.40
N PRO A 38 10.53 27.87 12.18
CA PRO A 38 11.63 28.17 13.09
C PRO A 38 11.24 28.27 14.56
N ASP A 39 10.02 28.68 14.85
CA ASP A 39 9.50 28.87 16.20
C ASP A 39 8.25 28.03 16.52
N ARG A 40 7.95 26.97 15.72
CA ARG A 40 6.75 26.13 15.88
C ARG A 40 7.05 24.65 15.82
N VAL A 41 6.64 23.91 16.86
CA VAL A 41 6.72 22.44 16.90
C VAL A 41 5.33 21.88 17.15
N LEU A 42 4.87 21.04 16.25
CA LEU A 42 3.62 20.27 16.38
C LEU A 42 3.89 19.00 17.20
N THR A 43 2.99 18.68 18.15
CA THR A 43 3.04 17.45 18.95
C THR A 43 1.64 16.98 19.33
N ALA A 44 1.54 15.83 20.03
CA ALA A 44 0.28 15.38 20.62
C ALA A 44 -0.09 16.22 21.87
N GLY A 45 -1.37 16.43 22.09
CA GLY A 45 -1.87 17.31 23.14
C GLY A 45 -1.52 16.82 24.54
N HIS A 46 -1.57 15.49 24.77
CA HIS A 46 -1.26 14.89 26.09
C HIS A 46 0.24 14.97 26.45
N VAL A 47 1.13 15.23 25.50
CA VAL A 47 2.57 15.41 25.74
C VAL A 47 2.85 16.70 26.51
N VAL A 48 1.98 17.70 26.38
CA VAL A 48 2.22 19.05 26.92
C VAL A 48 0.98 19.65 27.57
N THR A 49 1.20 20.54 28.55
CA THR A 49 0.12 21.23 29.28
C THR A 49 0.34 22.74 29.17
N PRO A 50 -0.70 23.56 28.90
CA PRO A 50 -0.59 25.01 28.90
C PRO A 50 -0.05 25.55 30.23
N GLY A 51 0.82 26.57 30.12
CA GLY A 51 1.47 27.20 31.28
C GLY A 51 2.75 26.52 31.77
N THR A 52 3.10 25.35 31.23
CA THR A 52 4.34 24.64 31.55
C THR A 52 5.43 25.00 30.52
N ARG A 53 6.69 25.04 30.97
CA ARG A 53 7.87 25.19 30.10
C ARG A 53 8.46 23.83 29.81
N TYR A 54 8.86 23.62 28.57
CA TYR A 54 9.47 22.39 28.08
C TYR A 54 10.83 22.70 27.46
N ALA A 55 11.71 21.71 27.39
CA ALA A 55 12.91 21.77 26.57
C ALA A 55 12.68 21.02 25.27
N VAL A 56 12.99 21.66 24.14
CA VAL A 56 12.89 21.07 22.81
C VAL A 56 14.28 20.95 22.21
N ARG A 57 14.64 19.75 21.75
CA ARG A 57 15.94 19.46 21.14
C ARG A 57 15.75 18.79 19.78
N LEU A 58 16.46 19.28 18.75
CA LEU A 58 16.49 18.61 17.43
C LEU A 58 17.49 17.45 17.45
N VAL A 59 17.03 16.25 17.11
CA VAL A 59 17.84 15.04 17.20
C VAL A 59 18.78 14.89 15.99
N GLY A 60 18.32 15.28 14.81
CA GLY A 60 19.11 15.21 13.57
C GLY A 60 20.17 16.31 13.42
N VAL A 61 20.34 17.19 14.42
CA VAL A 61 21.24 18.36 14.36
C VAL A 61 22.27 18.29 15.48
N PRO A 62 23.47 17.74 15.21
CA PRO A 62 24.53 17.64 16.22
C PRO A 62 24.93 19.01 16.75
N GLY A 63 25.08 19.13 18.07
CA GLY A 63 25.51 20.37 18.72
C GLY A 63 24.41 21.42 18.94
N GLN A 64 23.21 21.22 18.46
CA GLN A 64 22.06 22.08 18.74
C GLN A 64 21.63 21.93 20.22
N GLY A 65 21.71 23.01 20.97
CA GLY A 65 21.23 23.08 22.36
C GLY A 65 19.70 22.91 22.43
N ALA A 66 19.21 22.59 23.63
CA ALA A 66 17.76 22.59 23.88
C ALA A 66 17.25 24.05 23.92
N VAL A 67 16.06 24.25 23.30
CA VAL A 67 15.36 25.54 23.30
C VAL A 67 14.13 25.45 24.19
N THR A 68 13.88 26.47 25.00
CA THR A 68 12.65 26.52 25.83
C THR A 68 11.42 26.68 24.94
N ALA A 69 10.38 25.91 25.25
CA ALA A 69 9.11 25.96 24.56
C ALA A 69 7.93 26.07 25.51
N THR A 70 6.84 26.67 25.05
CA THR A 70 5.56 26.75 25.76
C THR A 70 4.41 26.50 24.79
N VAL A 71 3.26 26.11 25.30
CA VAL A 71 2.01 26.00 24.53
C VAL A 71 0.99 27.01 25.07
N ARG A 72 0.29 27.67 24.17
CA ARG A 72 -0.80 28.58 24.53
C ARG A 72 -2.11 27.81 24.63
N PRO A 73 -3.08 28.26 25.46
CA PRO A 73 -4.38 27.60 25.57
C PRO A 73 -5.14 27.48 24.23
N ASP A 74 -5.02 28.46 23.33
CA ASP A 74 -5.61 28.49 21.99
C ASP A 74 -4.86 27.63 20.95
N GLU A 75 -3.68 27.14 21.30
CA GLU A 75 -2.83 26.24 20.50
C GLU A 75 -2.76 24.82 21.10
N HIS A 76 -3.57 24.55 22.13
CA HIS A 76 -3.70 23.25 22.77
C HIS A 76 -5.13 22.71 22.63
N VAL A 77 -5.26 21.59 21.97
CA VAL A 77 -6.54 20.89 21.76
C VAL A 77 -6.49 19.58 22.58
N PRO A 78 -7.08 19.57 23.79
CA PRO A 78 -7.06 18.37 24.62
C PRO A 78 -7.85 17.23 23.96
N GLU A 79 -7.49 16.00 24.29
CA GLU A 79 -8.31 14.85 23.88
C GLU A 79 -9.69 14.95 24.53
N ARG A 80 -10.72 14.66 23.76
CA ARG A 80 -12.11 14.59 24.18
C ARG A 80 -12.70 13.27 23.71
N GLU A 81 -13.42 12.63 24.61
CA GLU A 81 -14.20 11.42 24.29
C GLU A 81 -15.69 11.79 24.32
N ASP A 82 -16.43 11.34 23.30
CA ASP A 82 -17.87 11.58 23.25
C ASP A 82 -18.65 10.42 23.93
N ALA A 83 -19.99 10.55 23.94
CA ALA A 83 -20.89 9.57 24.57
C ALA A 83 -20.83 8.16 23.91
N PHE A 84 -20.21 8.05 22.73
CA PHE A 84 -20.06 6.80 21.99
C PHE A 84 -18.64 6.21 22.10
N GLY A 85 -17.75 6.84 22.89
CA GLY A 85 -16.37 6.43 23.03
C GLY A 85 -15.45 6.90 21.91
N ASP A 86 -15.93 7.75 21.00
CA ASP A 86 -15.11 8.33 19.93
C ASP A 86 -14.23 9.45 20.48
N ARG A 87 -12.92 9.33 20.24
CA ARG A 87 -11.92 10.30 20.68
C ARG A 87 -11.63 11.33 19.58
N SER A 88 -11.43 12.59 19.99
CA SER A 88 -11.11 13.71 19.11
C SER A 88 -10.09 14.65 19.74
N GLY A 89 -9.42 15.48 18.92
CA GLY A 89 -8.38 16.40 19.38
C GLY A 89 -7.07 15.69 19.67
N ASP A 90 -6.45 15.97 20.81
CA ASP A 90 -5.12 15.50 21.23
C ASP A 90 -4.00 16.11 20.39
N LEU A 91 -3.99 17.43 20.23
CA LEU A 91 -3.03 18.17 19.40
C LEU A 91 -2.50 19.39 20.13
N ALA A 92 -1.24 19.73 19.94
CA ALA A 92 -0.65 20.96 20.47
C ALA A 92 0.40 21.55 19.53
N LEU A 93 0.44 22.88 19.48
CA LEU A 93 1.45 23.65 18.74
C LEU A 93 2.30 24.44 19.73
N LEU A 94 3.51 23.96 19.98
CA LEU A 94 4.49 24.61 20.83
C LEU A 94 5.09 25.84 20.16
N ARG A 95 5.35 26.87 20.95
CA ARG A 95 6.15 28.05 20.59
C ARG A 95 7.52 27.97 21.23
N LEU A 96 8.56 28.07 20.40
CA LEU A 96 9.94 28.16 20.87
C LEU A 96 10.25 29.59 21.30
N ALA A 97 11.00 29.73 22.39
CA ALA A 97 11.46 31.03 22.89
C ALA A 97 12.50 31.69 21.95
N GLU A 98 13.31 30.84 21.30
CA GLU A 98 14.29 31.24 20.31
C GLU A 98 14.07 30.47 19.02
N PRO A 99 14.09 31.13 17.85
CA PRO A 99 13.86 30.44 16.58
C PRO A 99 15.06 29.55 16.24
N LEU A 100 14.74 28.35 15.72
CA LEU A 100 15.70 27.43 15.14
C LEU A 100 15.93 27.76 13.65
N PRO A 101 17.04 27.31 13.04
CA PRO A 101 17.31 27.56 11.62
C PRO A 101 16.18 26.98 10.72
N ALA A 102 15.77 27.77 9.73
CA ALA A 102 14.66 27.42 8.85
C ALA A 102 14.93 26.18 7.98
N GLU A 103 16.20 25.87 7.70
CA GLU A 103 16.60 24.66 6.96
C GLU A 103 16.32 23.35 7.69
N HIS A 104 16.00 23.41 8.98
CA HIS A 104 15.61 22.24 9.78
C HIS A 104 14.10 22.03 9.85
N THR A 105 13.31 22.90 9.21
CA THR A 105 11.85 22.75 9.21
C THR A 105 11.38 21.74 8.17
N THR A 106 10.18 21.21 8.39
CA THR A 106 9.44 20.43 7.39
C THR A 106 8.03 20.96 7.23
N ARG A 107 7.34 20.51 6.19
CA ARG A 107 5.94 20.85 5.97
C ARG A 107 5.06 19.61 6.13
N LEU A 108 3.86 19.82 6.61
CA LEU A 108 2.81 18.79 6.57
C LEU A 108 2.33 18.62 5.14
N TYR A 109 1.92 17.43 4.79
CA TYR A 109 1.34 17.14 3.48
C TYR A 109 -0.05 16.50 3.66
N ARG A 110 -1.05 16.99 2.90
CA ARG A 110 -2.40 16.43 2.93
C ARG A 110 -2.43 15.03 2.37
N LEU A 111 -3.01 14.12 3.13
CA LEU A 111 -3.14 12.71 2.76
C LEU A 111 -4.44 12.48 1.99
N ALA A 112 -4.36 12.00 0.75
CA ALA A 112 -5.54 11.62 -0.02
C ALA A 112 -6.10 10.29 0.50
N SER A 113 -5.30 9.24 0.49
CA SER A 113 -5.75 7.90 0.84
C SER A 113 -4.94 7.35 2.02
N PRO A 114 -5.57 6.91 3.12
CA PRO A 114 -4.87 6.45 4.31
C PRO A 114 -4.39 5.00 4.17
N HIS A 115 -3.60 4.70 3.14
CA HIS A 115 -3.09 3.35 2.91
C HIS A 115 -1.66 3.37 2.36
N GLY A 116 -0.83 2.49 2.88
CA GLY A 116 0.56 2.35 2.45
C GLY A 116 1.53 2.19 3.61
N PRO A 117 2.80 1.86 3.30
CA PRO A 117 3.84 1.80 4.30
C PRO A 117 4.27 3.22 4.71
N VAL A 118 4.47 3.39 6.00
CA VAL A 118 4.92 4.63 6.64
C VAL A 118 6.03 4.35 7.65
N SER A 119 6.75 5.38 8.03
CA SER A 119 7.68 5.35 9.15
C SER A 119 7.40 6.49 10.12
N MET A 120 7.64 6.25 11.39
CA MET A 120 7.54 7.22 12.47
C MET A 120 8.80 7.17 13.34
N TYR A 121 9.17 8.30 13.91
CA TYR A 121 10.31 8.40 14.82
C TYR A 121 9.85 8.76 16.22
N GLY A 122 10.38 8.10 17.22
CA GLY A 122 10.04 8.34 18.61
C GLY A 122 11.17 8.01 19.58
N PHE A 123 10.95 8.29 20.85
CA PHE A 123 11.90 8.16 21.95
C PHE A 123 11.35 7.22 23.03
N PRO A 124 11.30 5.89 22.76
CA PRO A 124 10.85 4.95 23.76
C PRO A 124 11.77 4.93 24.98
N ALA A 125 11.24 4.55 26.14
CA ALA A 125 11.98 4.53 27.40
C ALA A 125 13.33 3.79 27.26
N GLY A 126 14.40 4.45 27.70
CA GLY A 126 15.78 3.92 27.62
C GLY A 126 16.48 4.14 26.25
N ASP A 127 15.87 4.89 25.33
CA ASP A 127 16.47 5.24 24.03
C ASP A 127 16.42 6.76 23.79
N ASP A 128 17.36 7.47 24.39
CA ASP A 128 17.46 8.94 24.25
C ASP A 128 17.79 9.39 22.83
N GLY A 129 18.40 8.55 22.03
CA GLY A 129 18.70 8.80 20.62
C GLY A 129 17.47 8.68 19.72
N GLY A 130 16.47 7.96 20.19
CA GLY A 130 15.26 7.62 19.45
C GLY A 130 15.49 6.61 18.33
N ARG A 131 14.41 6.10 17.79
CA ARG A 131 14.45 5.11 16.71
C ARG A 131 13.29 5.23 15.74
N TRP A 132 13.50 4.70 14.54
CA TRP A 132 12.47 4.53 13.54
C TRP A 132 11.60 3.31 13.85
N HIS A 133 10.30 3.47 13.59
CA HIS A 133 9.33 2.38 13.60
C HIS A 133 8.55 2.38 12.28
N GLY A 134 8.45 1.20 11.64
CA GLY A 134 7.71 1.01 10.40
C GLY A 134 6.30 0.51 10.65
N ALA A 135 5.33 1.08 9.93
CA ALA A 135 3.94 0.67 10.00
C ALA A 135 3.26 0.72 8.63
N THR A 136 2.04 0.21 8.56
CA THR A 136 1.16 0.35 7.41
C THR A 136 -0.11 1.08 7.84
N LEU A 137 -0.52 2.07 7.07
CA LEU A 137 -1.83 2.71 7.22
C LEU A 137 -2.92 1.69 6.87
N VAL A 138 -3.93 1.53 7.74
CA VAL A 138 -4.96 0.48 7.56
C VAL A 138 -6.32 1.05 7.22
N ALA A 139 -6.86 1.89 8.09
CA ALA A 139 -8.20 2.46 7.94
C ALA A 139 -8.35 3.70 8.82
N ALA A 140 -9.23 4.61 8.41
CA ALA A 140 -9.66 5.73 9.25
C ALA A 140 -10.82 5.31 10.15
N ARG A 141 -10.85 5.84 11.38
CA ARG A 141 -11.90 5.55 12.37
C ARG A 141 -12.28 6.80 13.15
N GLY A 142 -13.51 6.74 13.70
CA GLY A 142 -14.04 7.72 14.63
C GLY A 142 -14.37 9.08 14.01
N ARG A 143 -14.75 10.02 14.85
CA ARG A 143 -15.20 11.37 14.48
C ARG A 143 -14.12 12.19 13.80
N ASP A 144 -12.87 12.09 14.27
CA ASP A 144 -11.72 12.79 13.71
C ASP A 144 -11.06 12.04 12.55
N SER A 145 -11.63 10.91 12.12
CA SER A 145 -11.03 10.09 11.06
C SER A 145 -9.55 9.75 11.33
N ARG A 146 -9.22 9.47 12.60
CA ARG A 146 -7.89 9.00 13.01
C ARG A 146 -7.53 7.75 12.22
N VAL A 147 -6.30 7.66 11.76
CA VAL A 147 -5.83 6.55 10.92
C VAL A 147 -5.11 5.53 11.80
N GLN A 148 -5.49 4.26 11.67
CA GLN A 148 -4.83 3.16 12.37
C GLN A 148 -3.52 2.79 11.68
N LEU A 149 -2.48 2.61 12.49
CA LEU A 149 -1.13 2.21 12.11
C LEU A 149 -0.88 0.77 12.56
N ARG A 150 -0.75 -0.15 11.61
CA ARG A 150 -0.37 -1.54 11.88
C ARG A 150 1.14 -1.68 11.78
N PRO A 151 1.84 -2.21 12.79
CA PRO A 151 3.28 -2.42 12.72
C PRO A 151 3.66 -3.35 11.56
N LEU A 152 4.79 -3.08 10.91
CA LEU A 152 5.35 -3.95 9.88
C LEU A 152 5.93 -5.23 10.49
N THR A 153 6.56 -5.12 11.65
CA THR A 153 7.08 -6.26 12.41
C THR A 153 6.06 -6.67 13.46
N PRO A 154 5.56 -7.91 13.46
CA PRO A 154 4.63 -8.37 14.50
C PRO A 154 5.22 -8.22 15.91
N GLY A 155 4.44 -7.64 16.82
CA GLY A 155 4.85 -7.43 18.23
C GLY A 155 5.62 -6.13 18.48
N GLU A 156 6.06 -5.39 17.46
CA GLU A 156 6.61 -4.06 17.60
C GLU A 156 5.50 -3.01 17.53
N LEU A 157 5.11 -2.46 18.65
CA LEU A 157 4.18 -1.33 18.72
C LEU A 157 4.95 -0.02 18.89
N ALA A 158 4.35 1.08 18.44
CA ALA A 158 4.82 2.40 18.84
C ALA A 158 4.65 2.52 20.37
N ALA A 159 5.74 2.37 21.10
CA ALA A 159 5.76 2.46 22.57
C ALA A 159 5.49 3.92 23.02
N PRO A 160 5.18 4.17 24.32
CA PRO A 160 5.25 5.51 24.89
C PRO A 160 6.56 6.22 24.48
N GLY A 161 6.46 7.50 24.09
CA GLY A 161 7.58 8.27 23.53
C GLY A 161 7.51 8.47 22.02
N PHE A 162 6.62 7.78 21.29
CA PHE A 162 6.32 8.08 19.89
C PHE A 162 5.26 9.17 19.71
N SER A 163 4.50 9.49 20.77
CA SER A 163 3.46 10.51 20.77
C SER A 163 3.99 11.85 20.25
N GLY A 164 3.30 12.43 19.28
CA GLY A 164 3.69 13.68 18.60
C GLY A 164 4.72 13.50 17.46
N GLY A 165 5.29 12.31 17.30
CA GLY A 165 6.23 11.99 16.22
C GLY A 165 5.58 12.08 14.84
N GLY A 166 6.29 12.66 13.87
CA GLY A 166 5.84 12.77 12.49
C GLY A 166 5.74 11.41 11.82
N VAL A 167 4.63 11.18 11.11
CA VAL A 167 4.41 9.99 10.27
C VAL A 167 4.78 10.32 8.84
N VAL A 168 5.81 9.64 8.31
CA VAL A 168 6.36 9.85 6.97
C VAL A 168 5.83 8.78 6.03
N ASP A 169 5.18 9.21 4.95
CA ASP A 169 4.72 8.31 3.90
C ASP A 169 5.88 7.86 3.00
N HIS A 170 5.99 6.54 2.76
CA HIS A 170 7.09 5.99 1.96
C HIS A 170 7.00 6.31 0.46
N ALA A 171 5.81 6.62 -0.05
CA ALA A 171 5.63 6.91 -1.46
C ALA A 171 6.06 8.35 -1.81
N THR A 172 5.82 9.28 -0.89
CA THR A 172 6.05 10.72 -1.13
C THR A 172 7.23 11.30 -0.35
N ASP A 173 7.73 10.59 0.67
CA ASP A 173 8.74 11.05 1.65
C ASP A 173 8.27 12.32 2.40
N GLN A 174 6.96 12.48 2.61
CA GLN A 174 6.33 13.63 3.24
C GLN A 174 5.75 13.29 4.61
N VAL A 175 5.70 14.27 5.51
CA VAL A 175 5.03 14.14 6.81
C VAL A 175 3.52 14.32 6.61
N ILE A 176 2.75 13.26 6.79
CA ILE A 176 1.30 13.19 6.52
C ILE A 176 0.43 13.27 7.77
N GLY A 177 1.03 13.39 8.94
CA GLY A 177 0.35 13.48 10.23
C GLY A 177 1.29 13.22 11.38
N ILE A 178 0.76 13.11 12.60
CA ILE A 178 1.51 12.78 13.82
C ILE A 178 0.91 11.58 14.54
N VAL A 179 1.77 10.82 15.23
CA VAL A 179 1.36 9.74 16.14
C VAL A 179 0.65 10.33 17.35
N LEU A 180 -0.50 9.78 17.76
CA LEU A 180 -1.23 10.20 18.95
C LEU A 180 -0.97 9.23 20.11
N SER A 181 -1.53 8.04 20.06
CA SER A 181 -1.48 7.08 21.15
C SER A 181 -1.41 5.64 20.65
N VAL A 182 -1.10 4.73 21.55
CA VAL A 182 -1.25 3.29 21.38
C VAL A 182 -2.56 2.89 22.04
N ASP A 183 -3.40 2.17 21.33
CA ASP A 183 -4.62 1.57 21.90
C ASP A 183 -4.21 0.25 22.58
N GLU A 184 -4.06 0.26 23.91
CA GLU A 184 -3.63 -0.90 24.71
C GLU A 184 -4.76 -1.89 25.04
N GLY A 185 -5.96 -1.66 24.54
CA GLY A 185 -7.14 -2.45 24.83
C GLY A 185 -7.53 -3.46 23.75
N GLN A 186 -7.33 -4.73 24.02
CA GLN A 186 -7.75 -5.93 23.29
C GLN A 186 -6.86 -6.39 22.13
N VAL A 187 -6.69 -7.70 22.03
CA VAL A 187 -6.17 -8.67 21.03
C VAL A 187 -5.41 -8.17 19.78
N SER A 188 -5.47 -6.89 19.43
CA SER A 188 -4.72 -6.27 18.33
C SER A 188 -4.37 -4.84 18.72
N ALA A 189 -3.14 -4.62 19.14
CA ALA A 189 -2.67 -3.29 19.43
C ALA A 189 -2.34 -2.55 18.10
N PHE A 190 -2.97 -1.39 17.91
CA PHE A 190 -2.70 -0.46 16.82
C PHE A 190 -2.29 0.89 17.41
N SER A 191 -1.32 1.54 16.76
CA SER A 191 -1.09 2.95 17.01
C SER A 191 -2.08 3.78 16.18
N GLN A 192 -2.37 5.00 16.63
CA GLN A 192 -3.26 5.93 15.93
C GLN A 192 -2.49 7.16 15.47
N MET A 193 -2.83 7.66 14.29
CA MET A 193 -2.31 8.89 13.72
C MET A 193 -3.43 9.92 13.55
N SER A 194 -3.15 11.18 13.86
CA SER A 194 -3.94 12.30 13.36
C SER A 194 -3.41 12.71 11.99
N PRO A 195 -4.18 12.55 10.91
CA PRO A 195 -3.75 12.98 9.58
C PRO A 195 -3.75 14.52 9.47
N THR A 196 -2.98 15.04 8.52
CA THR A 196 -2.78 16.48 8.33
C THR A 196 -4.10 17.25 8.24
N GLU A 197 -5.09 16.75 7.51
CA GLU A 197 -6.38 17.43 7.36
C GLU A 197 -7.16 17.51 8.69
N THR A 198 -7.07 16.50 9.55
CA THR A 198 -7.63 16.54 10.90
C THR A 198 -6.87 17.53 11.77
N ILE A 199 -5.55 17.61 11.66
CA ILE A 199 -4.75 18.63 12.35
C ILE A 199 -5.24 20.04 11.94
N LEU A 200 -5.46 20.28 10.64
CA LEU A 200 -5.94 21.55 10.13
C LEU A 200 -7.36 21.92 10.61
N SER A 201 -8.24 20.94 10.80
CA SER A 201 -9.58 21.19 11.33
C SER A 201 -9.59 21.69 12.77
N HIS A 202 -8.60 21.29 13.57
CA HIS A 202 -8.43 21.68 14.97
C HIS A 202 -7.47 22.86 15.16
N LEU A 203 -6.40 22.93 14.36
CA LEU A 203 -5.35 23.94 14.39
C LEU A 203 -5.23 24.61 13.01
N PRO A 204 -6.16 25.47 12.59
CA PRO A 204 -6.19 26.06 11.24
C PRO A 204 -4.92 26.84 10.88
N GLN A 205 -4.22 27.39 11.87
CA GLN A 205 -2.95 28.10 11.67
C GLN A 205 -1.85 27.19 11.09
N ALA A 206 -1.92 25.87 11.25
CA ALA A 206 -0.99 24.93 10.66
C ALA A 206 -1.05 24.88 9.12
N ALA A 207 -2.11 25.44 8.52
CA ALA A 207 -2.23 25.57 7.07
C ALA A 207 -1.08 26.36 6.43
N ALA A 208 -0.48 27.32 7.16
CA ALA A 208 0.68 28.07 6.70
C ALA A 208 1.92 27.18 6.41
N TRP A 209 1.99 26.00 7.04
CA TRP A 209 3.09 25.02 6.93
C TRP A 209 2.61 23.71 6.33
N THR A 210 1.57 23.75 5.49
CA THR A 210 0.99 22.56 4.88
C THR A 210 0.99 22.67 3.37
N ASP A 211 1.40 21.60 2.71
CA ASP A 211 1.37 21.43 1.26
C ASP A 211 0.33 20.36 0.84
N GLY A 212 0.20 20.19 -0.47
CA GLY A 212 -0.78 19.29 -1.08
C GLY A 212 -2.14 19.94 -1.31
N ALA A 213 -2.84 19.45 -2.32
CA ALA A 213 -4.16 19.96 -2.69
C ALA A 213 -5.20 19.63 -1.62
N SER A 214 -6.09 20.58 -1.33
CA SER A 214 -7.26 20.32 -0.51
C SER A 214 -8.24 19.40 -1.23
N ALA A 215 -8.93 18.54 -0.48
CA ALA A 215 -9.90 17.61 -1.05
C ALA A 215 -11.12 18.30 -1.67
N VAL A 216 -11.51 19.45 -1.15
CA VAL A 216 -12.73 20.15 -1.62
C VAL A 216 -12.38 21.41 -2.41
N ASP A 217 -12.87 21.47 -3.65
CA ASP A 217 -12.80 22.68 -4.48
C ASP A 217 -13.37 23.90 -3.73
N PRO A 218 -12.69 25.05 -3.74
CA PRO A 218 -13.20 26.29 -3.15
C PRO A 218 -14.61 26.67 -3.57
N ARG A 219 -15.02 26.33 -4.81
CA ARG A 219 -16.39 26.59 -5.32
C ARG A 219 -17.46 25.78 -4.59
N LEU A 220 -17.11 24.67 -3.97
CA LEU A 220 -17.98 23.80 -3.18
C LEU A 220 -17.94 24.09 -1.68
N ARG A 221 -17.05 25.01 -1.24
CA ARG A 221 -16.91 25.38 0.17
C ARG A 221 -17.93 26.47 0.55
N GLY A 222 -18.53 26.33 1.71
CA GLY A 222 -18.99 27.44 2.51
C GLY A 222 -20.38 28.04 2.23
N ARG A 223 -21.19 27.48 1.34
CA ARG A 223 -22.61 27.93 1.25
C ARG A 223 -23.47 27.28 2.34
N ALA A 224 -23.18 26.04 2.71
CA ALA A 224 -23.91 25.32 3.76
C ALA A 224 -23.80 25.98 5.14
N ALA A 225 -22.67 26.61 5.47
CA ALA A 225 -22.48 27.27 6.76
C ALA A 225 -23.36 28.51 6.99
N ASN A 226 -23.95 29.06 5.95
CA ASN A 226 -24.79 30.29 6.02
C ASN A 226 -26.27 29.99 6.22
N GLY A 227 -26.70 28.74 6.46
CA GLY A 227 -28.03 28.40 6.99
C GLY A 227 -29.24 28.63 6.04
N ALA A 228 -29.03 28.78 4.75
CA ALA A 228 -30.08 29.18 3.81
C ALA A 228 -30.86 28.02 3.14
N GLY A 229 -30.78 26.79 3.62
CA GLY A 229 -31.46 25.63 3.04
C GLY A 229 -32.01 24.68 4.09
N ARG A 230 -33.02 23.88 3.73
CA ARG A 230 -33.52 22.77 4.53
C ARG A 230 -32.80 21.49 4.12
N LEU A 231 -32.59 20.59 5.09
CA LEU A 231 -32.08 19.27 4.83
C LEU A 231 -33.14 18.44 4.06
N ASP A 232 -32.78 17.98 2.86
CA ASP A 232 -33.50 16.92 2.16
C ASP A 232 -33.08 15.59 2.79
N VAL A 233 -33.83 15.12 3.81
CA VAL A 233 -33.45 13.94 4.62
C VAL A 233 -33.30 12.68 3.76
N PRO A 234 -34.21 12.31 2.83
CA PRO A 234 -34.03 11.15 1.98
C PRO A 234 -32.73 11.21 1.15
N PHE A 235 -32.46 12.37 0.55
CA PHE A 235 -31.24 12.57 -0.24
C PHE A 235 -29.98 12.59 0.63
N ALA A 236 -30.03 13.17 1.83
CA ALA A 236 -28.92 13.16 2.79
C ALA A 236 -28.58 11.73 3.24
N THR A 237 -29.60 10.90 3.47
CA THR A 237 -29.42 9.47 3.84
C THR A 237 -28.78 8.68 2.70
N GLU A 238 -29.22 8.91 1.46
CA GLU A 238 -28.62 8.31 0.25
C GLU A 238 -27.14 8.69 0.11
N LEU A 239 -26.82 9.99 0.22
CA LEU A 239 -25.44 10.47 0.16
C LEU A 239 -24.58 9.88 1.29
N ALA A 240 -25.08 9.91 2.52
CA ALA A 240 -24.35 9.36 3.68
C ALA A 240 -24.10 7.85 3.53
N GLY A 241 -25.06 7.10 2.99
CA GLY A 241 -24.93 5.69 2.63
C GLY A 241 -23.82 5.50 1.60
N TRP A 242 -23.83 6.29 0.51
CA TRP A 242 -22.78 6.24 -0.50
C TRP A 242 -21.39 6.56 0.10
N PHE A 243 -21.29 7.57 0.96
CA PHE A 243 -20.03 7.91 1.66
C PHE A 243 -19.57 6.82 2.64
N ARG A 244 -20.47 6.04 3.22
CA ARG A 244 -20.12 4.84 4.02
C ARG A 244 -19.67 3.65 3.19
N GLY A 245 -19.71 3.75 1.87
CA GLY A 245 -19.39 2.66 0.96
C GLY A 245 -20.58 1.79 0.57
N GLU A 246 -21.78 2.13 1.03
CA GLU A 246 -23.02 1.42 0.70
C GLU A 246 -23.44 1.72 -0.76
N GLY A 247 -24.18 0.81 -1.35
CA GLY A 247 -24.71 1.00 -2.70
C GLY A 247 -23.67 0.86 -3.82
N TRP A 248 -24.06 1.37 -5.02
CA TRP A 248 -23.21 1.29 -6.20
C TRP A 248 -21.96 2.16 -6.08
N PRO A 249 -20.80 1.72 -6.59
CA PRO A 249 -19.58 2.55 -6.62
C PRO A 249 -19.77 3.85 -7.39
N VAL A 250 -20.58 3.84 -8.44
CA VAL A 250 -20.94 5.02 -9.20
C VAL A 250 -22.38 5.39 -8.87
N LEU A 251 -22.57 6.57 -8.28
CA LEU A 251 -23.89 7.17 -8.03
C LEU A 251 -24.07 8.37 -8.95
N VAL A 252 -25.16 8.38 -9.72
CA VAL A 252 -25.54 9.50 -10.59
C VAL A 252 -26.75 10.20 -10.00
N THR A 253 -26.67 11.51 -9.83
CA THR A 253 -27.77 12.28 -9.25
C THR A 253 -27.89 13.66 -9.91
N VAL A 254 -29.08 14.24 -9.81
CA VAL A 254 -29.35 15.60 -10.29
C VAL A 254 -29.55 16.52 -9.10
N VAL A 255 -28.69 17.54 -9.01
CA VAL A 255 -28.72 18.54 -7.95
C VAL A 255 -28.66 19.94 -8.57
N PRO A 256 -29.76 20.71 -8.57
CA PRO A 256 -29.76 22.09 -9.06
C PRO A 256 -28.71 22.95 -8.32
N ALA A 257 -28.28 24.05 -8.92
CA ALA A 257 -27.27 24.92 -8.33
C ALA A 257 -27.75 25.64 -7.05
N ARG A 258 -29.03 25.61 -6.75
CA ARG A 258 -29.66 26.23 -5.56
C ARG A 258 -30.81 25.36 -5.05
N GLY A 259 -31.21 25.58 -3.79
CA GLY A 259 -32.31 24.87 -3.12
C GLY A 259 -31.83 23.80 -2.15
N ASP A 260 -32.77 23.09 -1.58
CA ASP A 260 -32.51 22.14 -0.46
C ASP A 260 -31.56 20.99 -0.82
N ARG A 261 -31.65 20.47 -2.04
CA ARG A 261 -30.71 19.42 -2.51
C ARG A 261 -29.29 19.96 -2.70
N ALA A 262 -29.14 21.22 -3.17
CA ALA A 262 -27.82 21.84 -3.27
C ALA A 262 -27.18 22.02 -1.88
N PHE A 263 -27.96 22.55 -0.94
CA PHE A 263 -27.57 22.70 0.45
C PHE A 263 -27.17 21.32 1.06
N THR A 264 -28.00 20.30 0.84
CA THR A 264 -27.76 18.93 1.35
C THR A 264 -26.48 18.32 0.80
N LEU A 265 -26.18 18.49 -0.50
CA LEU A 265 -24.93 18.04 -1.11
C LEU A 265 -23.71 18.77 -0.51
N GLU A 266 -23.74 20.11 -0.45
CA GLU A 266 -22.65 20.92 0.10
C GLU A 266 -22.38 20.57 1.58
N ARG A 267 -23.46 20.35 2.36
CA ARG A 267 -23.38 19.86 3.73
C ARG A 267 -22.72 18.48 3.79
N ALA A 268 -23.16 17.53 2.98
CA ALA A 268 -22.63 16.18 2.97
C ALA A 268 -21.13 16.16 2.61
N VAL A 269 -20.71 16.93 1.60
CA VAL A 269 -19.30 17.11 1.23
C VAL A 269 -18.50 17.73 2.37
N THR A 270 -19.03 18.77 3.04
CA THR A 270 -18.37 19.43 4.17
C THR A 270 -18.15 18.49 5.36
N LEU A 271 -19.17 17.68 5.69
CA LEU A 271 -19.08 16.73 6.81
C LEU A 271 -18.25 15.50 6.47
N ALA A 272 -18.18 15.11 5.20
CA ALA A 272 -17.34 14.01 4.73
C ALA A 272 -15.86 14.40 4.61
N ASP A 273 -15.53 15.69 4.60
CA ASP A 273 -14.16 16.19 4.50
C ASP A 273 -13.50 16.34 5.88
N ARG A 274 -12.25 15.90 6.03
CA ARG A 274 -11.51 15.98 7.30
C ARG A 274 -11.19 17.43 7.68
N GLU A 275 -10.71 18.23 6.72
CA GLU A 275 -10.26 19.60 6.96
C GLU A 275 -11.45 20.54 7.23
N LEU A 276 -12.57 20.35 6.54
CA LEU A 276 -13.78 21.18 6.68
C LEU A 276 -14.68 20.74 7.84
N ARG A 277 -14.50 19.54 8.39
CA ARG A 277 -15.27 19.05 9.54
C ARG A 277 -14.78 19.68 10.85
N THR A 278 -14.84 20.97 10.94
CA THR A 278 -14.50 21.74 12.15
C THR A 278 -15.56 21.57 13.24
N GLN A 279 -15.21 21.86 14.50
CA GLN A 279 -16.17 21.85 15.61
C GLN A 279 -17.38 22.76 15.33
N ARG A 280 -17.17 23.91 14.70
CA ARG A 280 -18.24 24.85 14.29
C ARG A 280 -19.22 24.20 13.33
N ASN A 281 -18.72 23.56 12.26
CA ASN A 281 -19.56 22.90 11.27
C ASN A 281 -20.28 21.70 11.88
N THR A 282 -19.60 20.89 12.70
CA THR A 282 -20.23 19.76 13.38
C THR A 282 -21.34 20.20 14.33
N SER A 283 -21.14 21.27 15.09
CA SER A 283 -22.16 21.81 15.99
C SER A 283 -23.37 22.38 15.25
N ALA A 284 -23.16 22.99 14.07
CA ALA A 284 -24.24 23.53 13.24
C ALA A 284 -25.21 22.43 12.76
N PHE A 285 -24.74 21.19 12.65
CA PHE A 285 -25.51 20.04 12.17
C PHE A 285 -25.79 18.97 13.24
N SER A 286 -25.59 19.31 14.53
CA SER A 286 -25.74 18.35 15.64
C SER A 286 -27.17 17.83 15.86
N HIS A 287 -28.16 18.52 15.33
CA HIS A 287 -29.57 18.14 15.43
C HIS A 287 -30.08 17.33 14.23
N ASP A 288 -29.23 17.10 13.23
CA ASP A 288 -29.62 16.34 12.06
C ASP A 288 -29.68 14.82 12.38
N PRO A 289 -30.55 14.04 11.70
CA PRO A 289 -30.63 12.61 11.92
C PRO A 289 -29.28 11.93 11.70
N PRO A 290 -28.83 11.03 12.60
CA PRO A 290 -27.49 10.40 12.52
C PRO A 290 -27.24 9.67 11.20
N GLU A 291 -28.26 9.06 10.60
CA GLU A 291 -28.18 8.35 9.32
C GLU A 291 -27.87 9.28 8.13
N THR A 292 -28.06 10.59 8.29
CA THR A 292 -27.75 11.61 7.27
C THR A 292 -26.33 12.14 7.34
N VAL A 293 -25.55 11.71 8.35
CA VAL A 293 -24.20 12.21 8.60
C VAL A 293 -23.16 11.27 7.99
N PRO A 294 -22.38 11.72 7.00
CA PRO A 294 -21.32 10.91 6.43
C PRO A 294 -20.13 10.75 7.39
N PRO A 295 -19.32 9.69 7.24
CA PRO A 295 -18.07 9.56 7.96
C PRO A 295 -17.07 10.65 7.56
N ALA A 296 -16.23 11.10 8.47
CA ALA A 296 -15.13 12.02 8.14
C ALA A 296 -14.07 11.30 7.28
N GLY A 297 -13.56 12.00 6.26
CA GLY A 297 -12.59 11.44 5.32
C GLY A 297 -13.18 10.41 4.36
N ALA A 298 -14.48 10.48 4.08
CA ALA A 298 -15.17 9.54 3.23
C ALA A 298 -14.99 9.81 1.72
N HIS A 299 -14.34 10.91 1.34
CA HIS A 299 -13.92 11.18 -0.03
C HIS A 299 -12.49 11.71 -0.08
N ASP A 300 -11.83 11.43 -1.20
CA ASP A 300 -10.48 11.93 -1.49
C ASP A 300 -10.52 13.27 -2.22
N LEU A 301 -11.60 13.51 -3.01
CA LEU A 301 -11.76 14.71 -3.82
C LEU A 301 -13.25 15.07 -4.01
N ALA A 302 -13.58 16.35 -3.89
CA ALA A 302 -14.85 16.92 -4.33
C ALA A 302 -14.56 18.13 -5.23
N LEU A 303 -14.92 18.04 -6.51
CA LEU A 303 -14.52 18.99 -7.55
C LEU A 303 -15.75 19.52 -8.32
N ASP A 304 -15.84 20.82 -8.50
CA ASP A 304 -16.73 21.44 -9.50
C ASP A 304 -16.02 21.38 -10.87
N VAL A 305 -16.50 20.49 -11.74
CA VAL A 305 -15.91 20.23 -13.06
C VAL A 305 -16.48 21.12 -14.17
N ALA A 306 -17.35 22.07 -13.84
CA ALA A 306 -17.87 23.02 -14.81
C ALA A 306 -16.71 23.78 -15.48
N GLN A 307 -16.71 23.81 -16.81
CA GLN A 307 -15.70 24.44 -17.66
C GLN A 307 -14.28 23.81 -17.58
N LEU A 308 -14.09 22.70 -16.88
CA LEU A 308 -12.83 21.98 -16.88
C LEU A 308 -12.78 20.96 -18.03
N THR A 309 -11.59 20.78 -18.63
CA THR A 309 -11.33 19.66 -19.55
C THR A 309 -11.11 18.35 -18.79
N ALA A 310 -11.22 17.22 -19.47
CA ALA A 310 -10.93 15.91 -18.87
C ALA A 310 -9.47 15.83 -18.37
N GLY A 311 -8.52 16.44 -19.08
CA GLY A 311 -7.12 16.53 -18.66
C GLY A 311 -6.96 17.30 -17.35
N GLN A 312 -7.57 18.47 -17.23
CA GLN A 312 -7.53 19.27 -15.99
C GLN A 312 -8.16 18.54 -14.80
N VAL A 313 -9.22 17.75 -15.02
CA VAL A 313 -9.80 16.90 -13.96
C VAL A 313 -8.81 15.82 -13.53
N MET A 314 -8.14 15.18 -14.49
CA MET A 314 -7.12 14.16 -14.18
C MET A 314 -5.91 14.77 -13.44
N ASP A 315 -5.47 15.97 -13.82
CA ASP A 315 -4.39 16.68 -13.13
C ASP A 315 -4.75 16.97 -11.66
N ARG A 316 -6.01 17.39 -11.40
CA ARG A 316 -6.50 17.62 -10.04
C ARG A 316 -6.52 16.32 -9.21
N ILE A 317 -6.95 15.23 -9.82
CA ILE A 317 -6.91 13.90 -9.18
C ILE A 317 -5.46 13.51 -8.87
N ALA A 318 -4.55 13.67 -9.83
CA ALA A 318 -3.13 13.34 -9.67
C ALA A 318 -2.45 14.21 -8.60
N GLU A 319 -2.71 15.51 -8.60
CA GLU A 319 -2.22 16.45 -7.59
C GLU A 319 -2.67 16.02 -6.18
N ARG A 320 -3.96 15.68 -6.04
CA ARG A 320 -4.52 15.24 -4.76
C ARG A 320 -3.92 13.93 -4.29
N LEU A 321 -3.67 12.98 -5.20
CA LEU A 321 -3.09 11.67 -4.89
C LEU A 321 -1.56 11.67 -4.79
N GLY A 322 -0.91 12.82 -5.01
CA GLY A 322 0.55 12.93 -4.99
C GLY A 322 1.24 12.22 -6.16
N ILE A 323 0.50 11.96 -7.26
CA ILE A 323 1.05 11.35 -8.48
C ILE A 323 1.77 12.45 -9.28
N ARG A 324 3.10 12.48 -9.19
CA ARG A 324 3.92 13.54 -9.82
C ARG A 324 4.33 13.24 -11.27
N ASP A 325 4.45 11.95 -11.60
CA ASP A 325 4.91 11.51 -12.90
C ASP A 325 3.75 10.87 -13.67
N ASP A 326 3.46 11.38 -14.86
CA ASP A 326 2.51 10.82 -15.83
C ASP A 326 1.11 10.50 -15.23
N PRO A 327 0.24 11.52 -15.10
CA PRO A 327 -1.09 11.38 -14.52
C PRO A 327 -2.02 10.61 -15.48
N ARG A 328 -2.03 9.29 -15.41
CA ARG A 328 -2.92 8.41 -16.18
C ARG A 328 -3.88 7.64 -15.28
N PRO A 329 -5.09 7.34 -15.74
CA PRO A 329 -6.05 6.53 -14.99
C PRO A 329 -5.51 5.16 -14.56
N GLU A 330 -4.63 4.56 -15.35
CA GLU A 330 -4.01 3.26 -15.10
C GLU A 330 -3.13 3.26 -13.84
N ARG A 331 -2.56 4.42 -13.49
CA ARG A 331 -1.80 4.58 -12.24
C ARG A 331 -2.67 4.42 -10.99
N LEU A 332 -3.98 4.68 -11.10
CA LEU A 332 -4.92 4.46 -10.00
C LEU A 332 -5.11 2.98 -9.68
N ALA A 333 -4.90 2.08 -10.63
CA ALA A 333 -4.90 0.64 -10.38
C ALA A 333 -3.78 0.19 -9.40
N THR A 334 -2.73 1.00 -9.24
CA THR A 334 -1.66 0.74 -8.28
C THR A 334 -1.99 1.19 -6.87
N LEU A 335 -3.05 1.99 -6.70
CA LEU A 335 -3.53 2.39 -5.38
C LEU A 335 -4.21 1.20 -4.70
N ARG A 336 -3.89 0.99 -3.44
CA ARG A 336 -4.48 -0.10 -2.64
C ARG A 336 -5.91 0.15 -2.21
N VAL A 337 -6.43 1.37 -2.43
CA VAL A 337 -7.77 1.80 -2.04
C VAL A 337 -8.41 2.53 -3.18
N PRO A 338 -9.70 2.28 -3.44
CA PRO A 338 -10.44 2.97 -4.48
C PRO A 338 -10.46 4.48 -4.18
N LEU A 339 -10.18 5.28 -5.21
CA LEU A 339 -10.43 6.72 -5.18
C LEU A 339 -11.92 6.97 -4.95
N ALA A 340 -12.28 7.79 -3.96
CA ALA A 340 -13.64 8.26 -3.75
C ALA A 340 -13.74 9.74 -4.18
N ALA A 341 -14.44 10.02 -5.28
CA ALA A 341 -14.53 11.36 -5.84
C ALA A 341 -15.97 11.83 -6.05
N VAL A 342 -16.24 13.07 -5.67
CA VAL A 342 -17.50 13.81 -5.96
C VAL A 342 -17.24 14.80 -7.08
N LEU A 343 -17.96 14.66 -8.20
CA LEU A 343 -17.78 15.47 -9.39
C LEU A 343 -19.10 16.21 -9.71
N VAL A 344 -19.08 17.52 -9.57
CA VAL A 344 -20.27 18.37 -9.67
C VAL A 344 -20.28 19.15 -10.98
N GLY A 345 -21.41 19.15 -11.70
CA GLY A 345 -21.55 19.83 -12.99
C GLY A 345 -20.95 19.07 -14.16
N VAL A 346 -21.06 17.73 -14.14
CA VAL A 346 -20.46 16.84 -15.15
C VAL A 346 -20.85 17.24 -16.58
N GLU A 347 -22.12 17.56 -16.82
CA GLU A 347 -22.62 18.01 -18.13
C GLU A 347 -22.17 19.41 -18.53
N GLN A 348 -21.57 20.16 -17.58
CA GLN A 348 -21.08 21.55 -17.80
C GLN A 348 -19.56 21.57 -18.00
N SER A 349 -18.90 20.41 -18.02
CA SER A 349 -17.50 20.29 -18.40
C SER A 349 -17.25 20.90 -19.79
N ALA A 350 -16.06 21.41 -20.04
CA ALA A 350 -15.66 21.86 -21.37
C ALA A 350 -15.66 20.70 -22.41
N GLU A 351 -15.46 19.46 -21.93
CA GLU A 351 -15.38 18.25 -22.75
C GLU A 351 -16.18 17.10 -22.11
N PRO A 352 -17.54 17.16 -22.09
CA PRO A 352 -18.35 16.20 -21.33
C PRO A 352 -18.13 14.74 -21.75
N ASP A 353 -18.01 14.45 -23.05
CA ASP A 353 -17.82 13.10 -23.56
C ASP A 353 -16.41 12.55 -23.19
N ALA A 354 -15.37 13.38 -23.30
CA ALA A 354 -14.02 13.00 -22.87
C ALA A 354 -13.93 12.81 -21.36
N LEU A 355 -14.63 13.65 -20.58
CA LEU A 355 -14.73 13.48 -19.13
C LEU A 355 -15.42 12.16 -18.76
N LEU A 356 -16.54 11.83 -19.40
CA LEU A 356 -17.24 10.56 -19.16
C LEU A 356 -16.36 9.34 -19.51
N ALA A 357 -15.59 9.42 -20.60
CA ALA A 357 -14.62 8.38 -20.94
C ALA A 357 -13.51 8.25 -19.91
N LEU A 358 -13.04 9.35 -19.31
CA LEU A 358 -12.11 9.34 -18.19
C LEU A 358 -12.74 8.67 -16.96
N LEU A 359 -13.97 9.07 -16.59
CA LEU A 359 -14.69 8.55 -15.43
C LEU A 359 -14.99 7.04 -15.58
N ASP A 360 -15.31 6.57 -16.78
CA ASP A 360 -15.47 5.15 -17.10
C ASP A 360 -14.16 4.38 -16.80
N ARG A 361 -13.01 4.89 -17.25
CA ARG A 361 -11.71 4.27 -16.94
C ARG A 361 -11.43 4.27 -15.42
N LEU A 362 -11.67 5.38 -14.71
CA LEU A 362 -11.49 5.46 -13.27
C LEU A 362 -12.37 4.43 -12.54
N ALA A 363 -13.65 4.32 -12.92
CA ALA A 363 -14.57 3.34 -12.35
C ALA A 363 -14.12 1.89 -12.60
N ARG A 364 -13.59 1.57 -13.79
CA ARG A 364 -13.00 0.27 -14.11
C ARG A 364 -11.78 -0.07 -13.25
N HIS A 365 -11.04 0.94 -12.81
CA HIS A 365 -9.92 0.78 -11.87
C HIS A 365 -10.36 0.87 -10.40
N GLY A 366 -11.64 0.85 -10.13
CA GLY A 366 -12.19 0.72 -8.78
C GLY A 366 -12.56 2.03 -8.11
N ALA A 367 -12.48 3.18 -8.80
CA ALA A 367 -12.90 4.43 -8.22
C ALA A 367 -14.40 4.41 -7.85
N ARG A 368 -14.72 5.02 -6.71
CA ARG A 368 -16.08 5.34 -6.29
C ARG A 368 -16.38 6.76 -6.76
N LEU A 369 -17.44 6.96 -7.52
CA LEU A 369 -17.74 8.23 -8.18
C LEU A 369 -19.17 8.67 -7.86
N LEU A 370 -19.32 9.86 -7.26
CA LEU A 370 -20.59 10.57 -7.16
C LEU A 370 -20.63 11.61 -8.29
N LEU A 371 -21.45 11.35 -9.31
CA LEU A 371 -21.60 12.18 -10.49
C LEU A 371 -22.84 13.05 -10.35
N VAL A 372 -22.63 14.35 -10.18
CA VAL A 372 -23.71 15.31 -9.94
C VAL A 372 -23.93 16.15 -11.19
N HIS A 373 -25.13 16.04 -11.74
CA HIS A 373 -25.63 16.88 -12.83
C HIS A 373 -26.41 18.04 -12.26
N ARG A 374 -26.28 19.24 -12.87
CA ARG A 374 -27.03 20.43 -12.48
C ARG A 374 -28.42 20.51 -13.13
N ARG A 375 -28.61 19.76 -14.22
CA ARG A 375 -29.87 19.71 -14.98
C ARG A 375 -30.27 18.28 -15.26
N GLN A 376 -31.57 18.04 -15.26
CA GLN A 376 -32.16 16.75 -15.61
C GLN A 376 -32.15 16.53 -17.13
N GLY A 377 -31.83 15.32 -17.56
CA GLY A 377 -31.83 14.94 -18.98
C GLY A 377 -30.54 15.32 -19.71
N GLY A 378 -30.52 15.00 -21.00
CA GLY A 378 -29.38 15.24 -21.85
C GLY A 378 -28.48 13.98 -22.05
N ARG A 379 -27.68 14.05 -23.10
CA ARG A 379 -26.83 12.96 -23.56
C ARG A 379 -25.80 12.51 -22.50
N ALA A 380 -25.23 13.48 -21.78
CA ALA A 380 -24.25 13.24 -20.73
C ALA A 380 -24.85 12.51 -19.52
N ALA A 381 -26.11 12.81 -19.13
CA ALA A 381 -26.78 12.12 -18.03
C ALA A 381 -27.06 10.64 -18.38
N GLN A 382 -27.58 10.38 -19.59
CA GLN A 382 -27.82 9.00 -20.05
C GLN A 382 -26.52 8.19 -20.17
N ALA A 383 -25.45 8.81 -20.66
CA ALA A 383 -24.14 8.17 -20.71
C ALA A 383 -23.58 7.87 -19.31
N ALA A 384 -23.74 8.79 -18.35
CA ALA A 384 -23.34 8.60 -16.97
C ALA A 384 -24.09 7.43 -16.28
N GLU A 385 -25.39 7.28 -16.54
CA GLU A 385 -26.17 6.15 -16.01
C GLU A 385 -25.60 4.79 -16.46
N SER A 386 -25.04 4.70 -17.66
CA SER A 386 -24.40 3.48 -18.14
C SER A 386 -23.15 3.11 -17.35
N LEU A 387 -22.51 4.07 -16.65
CA LEU A 387 -21.34 3.82 -15.81
C LEU A 387 -21.67 3.10 -14.50
N VAL A 388 -22.92 3.08 -14.07
CA VAL A 388 -23.33 2.52 -12.78
C VAL A 388 -23.05 1.02 -12.72
N HIS A 389 -23.41 0.27 -13.76
CA HIS A 389 -23.39 -1.19 -13.75
C HIS A 389 -22.22 -1.81 -14.51
N ARG A 390 -21.80 -1.22 -15.64
CA ARG A 390 -20.80 -1.81 -16.53
C ARG A 390 -19.43 -2.03 -15.87
N PRO A 391 -18.82 -1.05 -15.18
CA PRO A 391 -17.50 -1.24 -14.58
C PRO A 391 -17.48 -2.34 -13.52
N LEU A 392 -18.57 -2.50 -12.79
CA LEU A 392 -18.69 -3.52 -11.75
C LEU A 392 -18.72 -4.94 -12.36
N ARG A 393 -19.48 -5.15 -13.43
CA ARG A 393 -19.53 -6.44 -14.14
C ARG A 393 -18.16 -6.82 -14.70
N GLU A 394 -17.47 -5.88 -15.31
CA GLU A 394 -16.10 -6.09 -15.84
C GLU A 394 -15.09 -6.43 -14.74
N ARG A 395 -15.22 -5.82 -13.57
CA ARG A 395 -14.37 -6.14 -12.42
C ARG A 395 -14.63 -7.56 -11.89
N TRP A 396 -15.87 -7.96 -11.75
CA TRP A 396 -16.23 -9.34 -11.36
C TRP A 396 -15.68 -10.35 -12.36
N SER A 397 -15.77 -10.08 -13.66
CA SER A 397 -15.20 -10.93 -14.70
C SER A 397 -13.68 -11.05 -14.60
N ARG A 398 -12.98 -9.93 -14.38
CA ARG A 398 -11.51 -9.94 -14.19
C ARG A 398 -11.09 -10.70 -12.93
N LEU A 399 -11.81 -10.54 -11.83
CA LEU A 399 -11.57 -11.32 -10.62
C LEU A 399 -11.73 -12.81 -10.89
N GLY A 400 -12.79 -13.22 -11.61
CA GLY A 400 -13.01 -14.61 -12.04
C GLY A 400 -11.80 -15.14 -12.81
N ALA A 401 -11.40 -14.45 -13.89
CA ALA A 401 -10.25 -14.85 -14.71
C ALA A 401 -8.93 -14.96 -13.90
N ARG A 402 -8.71 -14.07 -12.92
CA ARG A 402 -7.53 -14.13 -12.03
C ARG A 402 -7.59 -15.37 -11.11
N LEU A 403 -8.75 -15.68 -10.57
CA LEU A 403 -8.92 -16.88 -9.76
C LEU A 403 -8.74 -18.16 -10.58
N ASP A 404 -9.25 -18.18 -11.81
CA ASP A 404 -9.06 -19.29 -12.74
C ASP A 404 -7.57 -19.51 -13.03
N ARG A 405 -6.80 -18.45 -13.28
CA ARG A 405 -5.33 -18.55 -13.42
C ARG A 405 -4.67 -19.17 -12.19
N ILE A 406 -5.04 -18.73 -10.97
CA ILE A 406 -4.47 -19.28 -9.74
C ILE A 406 -4.80 -20.78 -9.61
N ILE A 407 -6.01 -21.18 -9.93
CA ILE A 407 -6.51 -22.54 -9.71
C ILE A 407 -6.08 -23.46 -10.85
N ASP A 408 -6.25 -23.03 -12.08
CA ASP A 408 -6.16 -23.90 -13.26
C ASP A 408 -4.74 -23.89 -13.89
N GLU A 409 -3.91 -22.86 -13.60
CA GLU A 409 -2.53 -22.77 -14.09
C GLU A 409 -1.50 -22.95 -12.96
N LEU A 410 -1.55 -22.10 -11.91
CA LEU A 410 -0.54 -22.10 -10.85
C LEU A 410 -0.69 -23.27 -9.89
N GLY A 411 -1.92 -23.73 -9.62
CA GLY A 411 -2.18 -24.91 -8.80
C GLY A 411 -1.54 -26.18 -9.38
N PRO A 412 -1.86 -26.59 -10.61
CA PRO A 412 -1.20 -27.72 -11.28
C PRO A 412 0.32 -27.57 -11.40
N ALA A 413 0.83 -26.33 -11.62
CA ALA A 413 2.26 -26.08 -11.61
C ALA A 413 2.91 -26.35 -10.26
N LEU A 414 2.20 -26.10 -9.15
CA LEU A 414 2.62 -26.46 -7.80
C LEU A 414 2.65 -27.98 -7.61
N ASP A 415 1.56 -28.66 -8.00
CA ASP A 415 1.46 -30.12 -7.89
C ASP A 415 2.56 -30.84 -8.69
N ALA A 416 2.87 -30.37 -9.89
CA ALA A 416 3.96 -30.90 -10.70
C ALA A 416 5.35 -30.79 -10.05
N ARG A 417 5.54 -29.86 -9.10
CA ARG A 417 6.79 -29.68 -8.35
C ARG A 417 6.81 -30.41 -7.01
N ARG A 418 5.65 -30.68 -6.44
CA ARG A 418 5.49 -31.25 -5.10
C ARG A 418 6.32 -32.51 -4.91
N ASP A 419 6.09 -33.53 -5.74
CA ASP A 419 6.78 -34.82 -5.61
C ASP A 419 8.30 -34.69 -5.74
N ARG A 420 8.76 -33.82 -6.65
CA ARG A 420 10.18 -33.56 -6.89
C ARG A 420 10.84 -32.85 -5.70
N VAL A 421 10.14 -31.91 -5.08
CA VAL A 421 10.62 -31.14 -3.93
C VAL A 421 10.61 -32.00 -2.69
N THR A 422 9.56 -32.76 -2.45
CA THR A 422 9.42 -33.67 -1.30
C THR A 422 10.43 -34.82 -1.38
N ALA A 423 10.63 -35.38 -2.56
CA ALA A 423 11.62 -36.44 -2.80
C ALA A 423 13.09 -35.96 -2.83
N GLY A 424 13.33 -34.66 -2.84
CA GLY A 424 14.65 -34.04 -2.94
C GLY A 424 14.89 -32.97 -1.86
N PRO A 425 14.89 -31.68 -2.24
CA PRO A 425 15.38 -30.62 -1.34
C PRO A 425 14.46 -30.28 -0.15
N GLY A 426 13.23 -30.79 -0.09
CA GLY A 426 12.24 -30.39 0.92
C GLY A 426 11.84 -28.91 0.83
N ALA A 427 10.64 -28.57 1.15
CA ALA A 427 10.17 -27.18 1.29
C ALA A 427 8.72 -27.15 1.83
N GLU A 428 8.40 -28.02 2.78
CA GLU A 428 7.04 -28.16 3.33
C GLU A 428 6.38 -26.83 3.67
N PRO A 429 7.04 -25.88 4.37
CA PRO A 429 6.39 -24.60 4.72
C PRO A 429 5.99 -23.76 3.50
N LEU A 430 6.75 -23.83 2.39
CA LEU A 430 6.41 -23.14 1.15
C LEU A 430 5.26 -23.83 0.42
N LEU A 431 5.24 -25.16 0.43
CA LEU A 431 4.16 -25.98 -0.15
C LEU A 431 2.85 -25.72 0.59
N ASP A 432 2.84 -25.79 1.92
CA ASP A 432 1.66 -25.55 2.76
C ASP A 432 1.07 -24.14 2.51
N GLN A 433 1.93 -23.11 2.46
CA GLN A 433 1.48 -21.75 2.19
C GLN A 433 0.86 -21.62 0.79
N ALA A 434 1.46 -22.26 -0.20
CA ALA A 434 0.96 -22.26 -1.57
C ALA A 434 -0.37 -22.99 -1.69
N GLU A 435 -0.52 -24.15 -1.05
CA GLU A 435 -1.77 -24.91 -1.01
C GLU A 435 -2.92 -24.15 -0.36
N VAL A 436 -2.65 -23.47 0.76
CA VAL A 436 -3.63 -22.60 1.42
C VAL A 436 -4.07 -21.46 0.48
N ALA A 437 -3.15 -20.91 -0.31
CA ALA A 437 -3.50 -19.86 -1.28
C ALA A 437 -4.42 -20.38 -2.40
N VAL A 438 -4.14 -21.57 -2.95
CA VAL A 438 -4.99 -22.23 -3.96
C VAL A 438 -6.36 -22.59 -3.36
N GLY A 439 -6.40 -23.23 -2.19
CA GLY A 439 -7.64 -23.63 -1.52
C GLY A 439 -8.55 -22.43 -1.22
N ARG A 440 -8.02 -21.32 -0.72
CA ARG A 440 -8.78 -20.09 -0.49
C ARG A 440 -9.28 -19.45 -1.79
N SER A 441 -8.55 -19.61 -2.89
CA SER A 441 -8.97 -19.10 -4.21
C SER A 441 -10.11 -19.97 -4.79
N LEU A 442 -10.05 -21.30 -4.60
CA LEU A 442 -11.13 -22.22 -4.94
C LEU A 442 -12.44 -21.88 -4.20
N MET A 443 -12.35 -21.62 -2.88
CA MET A 443 -13.53 -21.24 -2.09
C MET A 443 -14.14 -19.92 -2.59
N LEU A 444 -13.31 -18.93 -2.92
CA LEU A 444 -13.78 -17.65 -3.43
C LEU A 444 -14.41 -17.80 -4.82
N ARG A 445 -13.80 -18.59 -5.72
CA ARG A 445 -14.38 -18.90 -7.04
C ARG A 445 -15.74 -19.59 -6.92
N ALA A 446 -15.85 -20.60 -6.05
CA ALA A 446 -17.10 -21.30 -5.81
C ALA A 446 -18.18 -20.35 -5.28
N TRP A 447 -17.83 -19.47 -4.34
CA TRP A 447 -18.75 -18.46 -3.82
C TRP A 447 -19.24 -17.50 -4.93
N ILE A 448 -18.34 -17.01 -5.80
CA ILE A 448 -18.70 -16.14 -6.93
C ILE A 448 -19.64 -16.86 -7.90
N ALA A 449 -19.37 -18.14 -8.21
CA ALA A 449 -20.18 -18.94 -9.13
C ALA A 449 -21.60 -19.21 -8.61
N HIS A 450 -21.75 -19.39 -7.29
CA HIS A 450 -23.06 -19.64 -6.66
C HIS A 450 -23.83 -18.36 -6.33
N SER A 451 -23.20 -17.19 -6.43
CA SER A 451 -23.86 -15.90 -6.20
C SER A 451 -24.66 -15.51 -7.44
N SER A 452 -25.99 -15.35 -7.30
CA SER A 452 -26.86 -14.88 -8.38
C SER A 452 -26.47 -13.46 -8.84
N GLU A 453 -26.94 -13.05 -10.04
CA GLU A 453 -26.74 -11.64 -10.48
C GLU A 453 -27.37 -10.64 -9.51
N GLN A 454 -28.50 -10.99 -8.92
CA GLN A 454 -29.17 -10.19 -7.88
C GLN A 454 -28.39 -10.14 -6.57
N ASP A 455 -27.65 -11.19 -6.22
CA ASP A 455 -26.75 -11.23 -5.07
C ASP A 455 -25.45 -10.43 -5.27
N ARG A 456 -25.11 -10.05 -6.51
CA ARG A 456 -23.97 -9.17 -6.85
C ARG A 456 -24.32 -7.69 -6.76
N GLU A 457 -25.45 -7.38 -6.11
CA GLU A 457 -25.93 -6.04 -5.82
C GLU A 457 -24.95 -5.17 -5.00
N PRO A 458 -25.22 -3.85 -4.90
CA PRO A 458 -24.34 -2.80 -4.37
C PRO A 458 -23.63 -3.13 -3.06
N ARG A 459 -24.28 -3.85 -2.16
CA ARG A 459 -23.72 -4.25 -0.84
C ARG A 459 -22.46 -5.12 -0.93
N ARG A 460 -22.17 -5.70 -2.10
CA ARG A 460 -20.98 -6.54 -2.33
C ARG A 460 -19.91 -5.87 -3.18
N ALA A 461 -20.17 -4.67 -3.67
CA ALA A 461 -19.16 -3.87 -4.35
C ALA A 461 -17.95 -3.57 -3.45
N ASP A 462 -18.19 -3.37 -2.15
CA ASP A 462 -17.15 -3.14 -1.15
C ASP A 462 -16.28 -4.38 -0.93
N LEU A 463 -16.89 -5.57 -0.99
CA LEU A 463 -16.16 -6.83 -0.88
C LEU A 463 -15.31 -7.11 -2.11
N LEU A 464 -15.73 -6.63 -3.29
CA LEU A 464 -15.03 -6.87 -4.55
C LEU A 464 -13.60 -6.36 -4.50
N PHE A 465 -13.37 -5.15 -3.98
CA PHE A 465 -12.01 -4.61 -3.81
C PHE A 465 -11.16 -5.50 -2.89
N THR A 466 -11.72 -5.92 -1.76
CA THR A 466 -11.04 -6.82 -0.83
C THR A 466 -10.70 -8.16 -1.48
N PHE A 467 -11.60 -8.68 -2.32
CA PHE A 467 -11.38 -9.94 -3.05
C PHE A 467 -10.35 -9.80 -4.17
N GLU A 468 -10.37 -8.69 -4.93
CA GLU A 468 -9.36 -8.39 -5.96
C GLU A 468 -7.96 -8.29 -5.35
N ASP A 469 -7.79 -7.54 -4.27
CA ASP A 469 -6.52 -7.39 -3.55
C ASP A 469 -6.06 -8.72 -2.93
N ALA A 470 -6.99 -9.50 -2.38
CA ALA A 470 -6.67 -10.82 -1.85
C ALA A 470 -6.25 -11.81 -2.95
N ALA A 471 -6.91 -11.80 -4.11
CA ALA A 471 -6.58 -12.65 -5.25
C ALA A 471 -5.22 -12.26 -5.83
N GLU A 472 -4.95 -10.96 -5.97
CA GLU A 472 -3.66 -10.44 -6.43
C GLU A 472 -2.51 -10.90 -5.53
N ARG A 473 -2.63 -10.67 -4.21
CA ARG A 473 -1.60 -11.11 -3.26
C ARG A 473 -1.39 -12.62 -3.24
N ARG A 474 -2.45 -13.40 -3.43
CA ARG A 474 -2.34 -14.87 -3.50
C ARG A 474 -1.61 -15.31 -4.75
N GLY A 475 -1.94 -14.71 -5.90
CA GLY A 475 -1.26 -14.98 -7.18
C GLY A 475 0.24 -14.68 -7.08
N GLN A 476 0.61 -13.49 -6.62
CA GLN A 476 2.00 -13.07 -6.45
C GLN A 476 2.78 -13.97 -5.47
N ARG A 477 2.16 -14.36 -4.35
CA ARG A 477 2.80 -15.27 -3.37
C ARG A 477 3.01 -16.66 -3.96
N LEU A 478 2.07 -17.15 -4.75
CA LEU A 478 2.17 -18.46 -5.37
C LEU A 478 3.24 -18.46 -6.47
N GLU A 479 3.31 -17.43 -7.29
CA GLU A 479 4.38 -17.24 -8.28
C GLU A 479 5.75 -17.19 -7.61
N ALA A 480 5.90 -16.38 -6.56
CA ALA A 480 7.14 -16.30 -5.79
C ALA A 480 7.53 -17.64 -5.13
N ALA A 481 6.55 -18.39 -4.63
CA ALA A 481 6.78 -19.71 -4.08
C ALA A 481 7.26 -20.69 -5.16
N LEU A 482 6.65 -20.68 -6.34
CA LEU A 482 7.08 -21.51 -7.47
C LEU A 482 8.51 -21.18 -7.92
N ASP A 483 8.88 -19.91 -7.99
CA ASP A 483 10.24 -19.47 -8.32
C ASP A 483 11.27 -19.97 -7.29
N LEU A 484 10.93 -19.87 -5.99
CA LEU A 484 11.77 -20.38 -4.91
C LEU A 484 11.92 -21.91 -4.96
N LEU A 485 10.84 -22.64 -5.25
CA LEU A 485 10.88 -24.09 -5.40
C LEU A 485 11.75 -24.50 -6.59
N ASP A 486 11.64 -23.80 -7.71
CA ASP A 486 12.47 -24.05 -8.90
C ASP A 486 13.95 -23.73 -8.64
N ALA A 487 14.24 -22.64 -7.94
CA ALA A 487 15.61 -22.31 -7.54
C ALA A 487 16.21 -23.39 -6.63
N ARG A 488 15.42 -23.89 -5.66
CA ARG A 488 15.83 -24.93 -4.74
C ARG A 488 16.07 -26.28 -5.44
N LEU A 489 15.22 -26.65 -6.38
CA LEU A 489 15.40 -27.85 -7.22
C LEU A 489 16.66 -27.75 -8.10
N ARG A 490 16.91 -26.61 -8.73
CA ARG A 490 18.13 -26.37 -9.52
C ARG A 490 19.37 -26.50 -8.64
N ARG A 491 19.38 -25.84 -7.48
CA ARG A 491 20.51 -25.87 -6.55
C ARG A 491 20.83 -27.30 -6.11
N TRP A 492 19.81 -28.07 -5.73
CA TRP A 492 19.96 -29.46 -5.36
C TRP A 492 20.54 -30.32 -6.50
N ALA A 493 20.04 -30.16 -7.72
CA ALA A 493 20.52 -30.88 -8.90
C ALA A 493 21.98 -30.52 -9.24
N GLU A 494 22.35 -29.24 -9.16
CA GLU A 494 23.71 -28.75 -9.37
C GLU A 494 24.70 -29.35 -8.35
N LEU A 495 24.34 -29.29 -7.06
CA LEU A 495 25.18 -29.88 -6.00
C LEU A 495 25.41 -31.37 -6.22
N ARG A 496 24.32 -32.09 -6.55
CA ARG A 496 24.41 -33.51 -6.84
C ARG A 496 25.29 -33.78 -8.07
N GLY A 497 25.13 -33.01 -9.13
CA GLY A 497 25.95 -33.09 -10.34
C GLY A 497 27.43 -32.83 -10.05
N ARG A 498 27.75 -31.75 -9.32
CA ARG A 498 29.12 -31.39 -8.94
C ARG A 498 29.81 -32.52 -8.14
N VAL A 499 29.15 -33.02 -7.08
CA VAL A 499 29.67 -34.07 -6.22
C VAL A 499 29.95 -35.36 -7.03
N THR A 500 28.96 -35.75 -7.88
CA THR A 500 29.07 -36.97 -8.67
C THR A 500 30.15 -36.87 -9.76
N ALA A 501 30.30 -35.73 -10.41
CA ALA A 501 31.30 -35.51 -11.45
C ALA A 501 32.75 -35.46 -10.91
N GLN A 502 32.91 -34.95 -9.69
CA GLN A 502 34.26 -34.84 -9.07
C GLN A 502 34.78 -36.19 -8.51
N TRP A 503 33.89 -37.11 -8.17
CA TRP A 503 34.29 -38.37 -7.54
C TRP A 503 35.31 -39.20 -8.33
N PRO A 504 35.16 -39.46 -9.66
CA PRO A 504 36.12 -40.29 -10.40
C PRO A 504 37.51 -39.67 -10.47
N LEU A 505 37.60 -38.35 -10.49
CA LEU A 505 38.87 -37.62 -10.51
C LEU A 505 39.52 -37.62 -9.13
N CYS A 506 38.75 -37.33 -8.09
CA CYS A 506 39.20 -37.32 -6.72
C CYS A 506 39.71 -38.72 -6.29
N ARG A 507 38.97 -39.78 -6.64
CA ARG A 507 39.34 -41.15 -6.38
C ARG A 507 40.68 -41.52 -6.99
N ARG A 508 40.91 -41.29 -8.28
CA ARG A 508 42.18 -41.57 -8.96
C ARG A 508 43.35 -40.87 -8.29
N ARG A 509 43.23 -39.59 -7.99
CA ARG A 509 44.28 -38.80 -7.34
C ARG A 509 44.56 -39.27 -5.90
N ALA A 510 43.52 -39.63 -5.16
CA ALA A 510 43.68 -40.18 -3.81
C ALA A 510 44.35 -41.57 -3.82
N GLU A 511 44.09 -42.41 -4.84
CA GLU A 511 44.76 -43.68 -5.06
C GLU A 511 46.27 -43.48 -5.33
N GLU A 512 46.68 -42.46 -6.06
CA GLU A 512 48.05 -42.06 -6.31
C GLU A 512 48.78 -41.58 -5.05
N GLN A 513 48.06 -41.03 -4.08
CA GLN A 513 48.60 -40.53 -2.81
C GLN A 513 48.51 -41.52 -1.63
N GLY A 514 48.03 -42.76 -1.86
CA GLY A 514 48.02 -43.85 -0.89
C GLY A 514 46.94 -43.71 0.19
N ASP A 515 47.26 -43.13 1.36
CA ASP A 515 46.38 -43.17 2.55
C ASP A 515 45.13 -42.24 2.47
N ARG A 516 45.01 -41.40 1.46
CA ARG A 516 43.92 -40.43 1.36
C ARG A 516 42.63 -40.98 0.73
N VAL A 517 42.62 -42.18 0.19
CA VAL A 517 41.44 -42.79 -0.46
C VAL A 517 40.27 -42.93 0.51
N LEU A 518 40.54 -43.35 1.73
CA LEU A 518 39.49 -43.53 2.74
C LEU A 518 38.86 -42.19 3.16
N GLU A 519 39.66 -41.14 3.26
CA GLU A 519 39.19 -39.80 3.58
C GLU A 519 38.34 -39.23 2.44
N ALA A 520 38.80 -39.36 1.19
CA ALA A 520 38.03 -38.99 -0.01
C ALA A 520 36.66 -39.67 -0.06
N TYR A 521 36.65 -40.98 0.22
CA TYR A 521 35.41 -41.76 0.25
C TYR A 521 34.45 -41.29 1.35
N ARG A 522 34.94 -41.04 2.56
CA ARG A 522 34.14 -40.53 3.68
C ARG A 522 33.50 -39.20 3.38
N LEU A 523 34.23 -38.25 2.79
CA LEU A 523 33.71 -36.93 2.42
C LEU A 523 32.69 -37.03 1.29
N TYR A 524 32.96 -37.85 0.28
CA TYR A 524 32.00 -38.11 -0.82
C TYR A 524 30.71 -38.75 -0.31
N GLU A 525 30.83 -39.79 0.52
CA GLU A 525 29.68 -40.50 1.08
C GLU A 525 28.87 -39.59 2.00
N ALA A 526 29.51 -38.77 2.84
CA ALA A 526 28.85 -37.81 3.69
C ALA A 526 28.02 -36.79 2.86
N ALA A 527 28.57 -36.28 1.77
CA ALA A 527 27.87 -35.38 0.87
C ALA A 527 26.70 -36.09 0.18
N LEU A 528 26.89 -37.32 -0.32
CA LEU A 528 25.83 -38.11 -0.96
C LEU A 528 24.69 -38.49 -0.01
N ILE A 529 25.00 -38.86 1.23
CA ILE A 529 24.01 -39.22 2.25
C ILE A 529 23.10 -38.02 2.46
N LEU A 530 23.66 -36.82 2.67
CA LEU A 530 22.87 -35.59 2.85
C LEU A 530 22.04 -35.24 1.61
N LEU A 531 22.59 -35.36 0.41
CA LEU A 531 21.88 -35.12 -0.85
C LEU A 531 20.78 -36.14 -1.17
N ARG A 532 20.83 -37.33 -0.55
CA ARG A 532 19.83 -38.42 -0.69
C ARG A 532 18.83 -38.46 0.46
N GLN A 533 19.03 -37.67 1.51
CA GLN A 533 18.04 -37.54 2.58
C GLN A 533 16.73 -36.96 2.03
N THR A 534 15.64 -37.44 2.54
CA THR A 534 14.29 -36.99 2.17
C THR A 534 13.54 -36.52 3.43
N PRO A 535 13.33 -35.22 3.63
CA PRO A 535 13.78 -34.09 2.80
C PRO A 535 15.29 -33.79 2.94
N CYS A 536 15.91 -33.30 1.88
CA CYS A 536 17.31 -32.89 1.88
C CYS A 536 17.49 -31.51 2.50
N ASP A 537 18.29 -31.39 3.53
CA ASP A 537 18.80 -30.12 4.05
C ASP A 537 19.89 -29.59 3.10
N ILE A 538 19.48 -28.69 2.17
CA ILE A 538 20.39 -28.17 1.14
C ILE A 538 21.59 -27.46 1.73
N GLU A 539 21.45 -26.71 2.82
CA GLU A 539 22.54 -25.94 3.42
C GLU A 539 23.60 -26.87 3.99
N ARG A 540 23.18 -27.93 4.69
CA ARG A 540 24.08 -28.96 5.20
C ARG A 540 24.72 -29.79 4.08
N ALA A 541 23.95 -30.11 3.05
CA ALA A 541 24.44 -30.83 1.88
C ALA A 541 25.46 -30.00 1.09
N GLU A 542 25.25 -28.70 0.96
CA GLU A 542 26.20 -27.76 0.34
C GLU A 542 27.50 -27.69 1.12
N ALA A 543 27.44 -27.50 2.44
CA ALA A 543 28.64 -27.48 3.29
C ALA A 543 29.43 -28.80 3.23
N ALA A 544 28.76 -29.93 3.06
CA ALA A 544 29.41 -31.22 2.87
C ALA A 544 30.02 -31.36 1.46
N ALA A 545 29.32 -30.93 0.44
CA ALA A 545 29.77 -30.91 -0.95
C ALA A 545 31.02 -30.02 -1.12
N ASP A 546 31.00 -28.82 -0.53
CA ASP A 546 32.12 -27.89 -0.61
C ASP A 546 33.36 -28.43 0.11
N ARG A 547 33.22 -29.10 1.26
CA ARG A 547 34.33 -29.80 1.93
C ARG A 547 34.92 -30.89 1.05
N PHE A 548 34.07 -31.69 0.40
CA PHE A 548 34.52 -32.72 -0.53
C PHE A 548 35.24 -32.11 -1.74
N ILE A 549 34.72 -31.06 -2.33
CA ILE A 549 35.32 -30.38 -3.49
C ILE A 549 36.65 -29.71 -3.13
N ALA A 550 36.73 -29.07 -1.96
CA ALA A 550 37.97 -28.49 -1.44
C ALA A 550 39.05 -29.57 -1.26
N PHE A 551 38.68 -30.69 -0.67
CA PHE A 551 39.60 -31.84 -0.55
C PHE A 551 40.09 -32.33 -1.92
N CYS A 552 39.20 -32.43 -2.92
CA CYS A 552 39.59 -32.80 -4.28
C CYS A 552 40.56 -31.80 -4.93
N ALA A 553 40.40 -30.50 -4.62
CA ALA A 553 41.31 -29.46 -5.11
C ALA A 553 42.70 -29.53 -4.43
N GLU A 554 42.75 -29.77 -3.11
CA GLU A 554 44.00 -29.97 -2.37
C GLU A 554 44.75 -31.19 -2.85
N ALA A 555 44.05 -32.29 -3.12
CA ALA A 555 44.64 -33.51 -3.70
C ALA A 555 45.16 -33.29 -5.13
N ALA A 556 44.84 -32.20 -5.79
CA ALA A 556 45.35 -31.84 -7.11
C ALA A 556 46.79 -31.30 -7.09
N GLY A 557 47.31 -30.83 -5.93
CA GLY A 557 48.68 -30.28 -5.78
C GLY A 557 48.83 -28.91 -6.48
N PRO A 558 49.84 -28.10 -6.10
CA PRO A 558 50.16 -26.89 -6.85
C PRO A 558 50.96 -27.24 -8.10
N GLY A 559 50.32 -27.40 -9.24
CA GLY A 559 51.12 -27.62 -10.46
C GLY A 559 50.34 -28.21 -11.63
N GLU A 560 49.63 -27.37 -12.35
CA GLU A 560 49.73 -27.18 -13.79
C GLU A 560 48.75 -26.06 -14.20
N PRO A 561 49.19 -24.95 -14.78
CA PRO A 561 48.27 -24.00 -15.36
C PRO A 561 47.53 -24.70 -16.49
N ALA A 562 46.22 -24.50 -16.54
CA ALA A 562 45.34 -24.97 -17.59
C ALA A 562 45.97 -24.61 -18.94
N GLY A 563 46.38 -25.64 -19.70
CA GLY A 563 47.02 -25.51 -20.97
C GLY A 563 46.21 -24.59 -21.91
N GLU A 564 46.93 -23.64 -22.47
CA GLU A 564 46.54 -22.86 -23.61
C GLU A 564 45.86 -23.75 -24.68
N LYS A 565 44.69 -23.36 -25.10
CA LYS A 565 44.03 -23.97 -26.24
C LYS A 565 44.91 -23.76 -27.47
N ALA A 566 45.60 -24.83 -27.87
CA ALA A 566 46.20 -24.91 -29.20
C ALA A 566 45.09 -24.71 -30.23
N GLY A 567 45.29 -23.75 -31.11
CA GLY A 567 44.44 -23.47 -32.22
C GLY A 567 44.30 -24.70 -33.13
N ALA A 568 43.08 -25.05 -33.42
CA ALA A 568 42.74 -25.92 -34.54
C ALA A 568 42.06 -25.09 -35.57
N GLU A 569 42.72 -24.95 -36.74
CA GLU A 569 42.17 -24.42 -37.98
C GLU A 569 40.96 -25.24 -38.45
N PRO A 570 40.03 -24.65 -39.21
CA PRO A 570 38.84 -25.34 -39.67
C PRO A 570 39.14 -26.23 -40.85
N GLY A 571 39.14 -27.53 -40.64
CA GLY A 571 39.15 -28.56 -41.69
C GLY A 571 37.73 -28.96 -42.04
N ASP A 572 37.49 -28.86 -43.33
CA ASP A 572 36.31 -29.13 -44.13
C ASP A 572 35.82 -30.60 -44.08
N HIS A 573 34.52 -30.79 -44.32
CA HIS A 573 33.80 -32.04 -44.59
C HIS A 573 33.45 -33.03 -43.46
N ALA A 574 32.14 -32.96 -43.05
CA ALA A 574 31.30 -34.16 -43.00
C ALA A 574 29.81 -33.80 -42.96
N ARG A 575 29.10 -34.36 -43.95
CA ARG A 575 27.65 -34.32 -44.17
C ARG A 575 26.84 -34.68 -42.93
N ALA A 576 25.80 -33.90 -42.67
CA ALA A 576 24.70 -34.25 -41.78
C ALA A 576 23.78 -35.31 -42.47
N PRO A 577 23.16 -36.23 -41.74
CA PRO A 577 22.10 -37.09 -42.26
C PRO A 577 20.77 -36.35 -42.33
N ASP A 578 20.09 -36.55 -43.47
CA ASP A 578 18.77 -36.04 -43.79
C ASP A 578 17.70 -36.44 -42.76
N HIS A 579 17.01 -35.46 -42.22
CA HIS A 579 15.70 -35.67 -41.59
C HIS A 579 14.60 -35.43 -42.65
N PRO A 580 13.60 -36.34 -42.73
CA PRO A 580 12.49 -36.14 -43.66
C PRO A 580 11.55 -35.03 -43.17
N PRO A 581 10.95 -34.25 -44.12
CA PRO A 581 10.02 -33.18 -43.74
C PRO A 581 8.68 -33.73 -43.26
N PRO A 582 7.96 -32.98 -42.42
CA PRO A 582 6.65 -33.37 -41.92
C PRO A 582 5.60 -33.33 -43.03
N PRO A 583 4.55 -34.19 -42.97
CA PRO A 583 3.56 -34.30 -44.04
C PRO A 583 2.71 -33.02 -44.15
N ARG A 584 2.55 -32.57 -45.40
CA ARG A 584 1.62 -31.49 -45.78
C ARG A 584 0.20 -31.95 -45.56
N ARG A 585 -0.58 -31.22 -44.76
CA ARG A 585 -2.04 -31.36 -44.70
C ARG A 585 -2.67 -30.84 -45.99
N SER A 586 -3.33 -31.70 -46.72
CA SER A 586 -4.16 -31.38 -47.88
C SER A 586 -5.39 -30.59 -47.41
N ALA A 587 -5.61 -29.47 -48.07
CA ALA A 587 -6.85 -28.73 -48.04
C ALA A 587 -7.90 -29.55 -48.82
N THR A 588 -9.00 -29.92 -48.16
CA THR A 588 -10.23 -30.33 -48.79
C THR A 588 -11.30 -29.28 -48.57
N ASP A 589 -11.75 -28.74 -49.67
CA ASP A 589 -12.85 -27.81 -49.88
C ASP A 589 -14.19 -28.48 -49.50
N PRO A 590 -15.10 -27.86 -48.78
CA PRO A 590 -16.46 -28.34 -48.60
C PRO A 590 -17.41 -27.56 -49.52
N ARG A 591 -17.87 -28.20 -50.55
CA ARG A 591 -19.12 -27.81 -51.25
C ARG A 591 -20.15 -28.94 -51.15
N GLU A 592 -21.37 -28.47 -50.87
CA GLU A 592 -22.67 -29.12 -51.10
C GLU A 592 -23.06 -30.31 -50.18
N GLU A 593 -24.10 -30.13 -49.32
CA GLU A 593 -25.45 -30.46 -49.72
C GLU A 593 -26.50 -29.96 -48.69
N ARG A 594 -27.57 -29.48 -49.26
CA ARG A 594 -28.83 -29.09 -48.63
C ARG A 594 -29.65 -30.33 -48.28
N GLY A 595 -30.56 -30.20 -47.31
CA GLY A 595 -31.81 -30.94 -47.33
C GLY A 595 -32.16 -31.62 -46.03
N SER A 596 -33.04 -31.02 -45.33
CA SER A 596 -34.30 -31.39 -44.64
C SER A 596 -34.39 -30.76 -43.26
#